data_88ea8812e6a133e4a1941ae29d5c192c
#
_entry.id   88ea8812e6a133e4a1941ae29d5c192c
#
_cell.length_a   1.000
_cell.length_b   1.000
_cell.length_c   1.000
_cell.angle_alpha   90.00
_cell.angle_beta   90.00
_cell.angle_gamma   90.00
#
_symmetry.space_group_name_H-M   'P 1'
#
loop_
_entity.id
_entity.type
_entity.pdbx_description
1 polymer ?
#
loop_
_entity_poly.entity_id
_entity_poly.type
_entity_poly.pdbx_seq_one_letter_code
_entity_poly.pdbx_strand_id
1 'polypeptide(L)'
;MFKGSIVAIVTPFKNGKLDEKALKDLIEWHIAEGTNAIVPCGTTGESATLEYEEHYRVIELTIQVVNKRVPVIAGTGANSTSETIIMTRRAQDLGADGALLVVPYYNKPTQEGLYLHYKAIAEAVDIPMVLYNVPGRTALNMLPQTVARLADLKNVVAIKEATGNMAQVSEILRTCGDRITVLSGDDFTTFTLMALGGKGTISVSANVAPRDVSEMCRLMNDGKYDEARKLHFKLEPLNKGMFIETNPISVKTALSLMGKIEEEMRLPLCRMAADNKGKLSDILKNYGLI
;
A
#
# COMPACT_ATOMS: atom_id res chain seq x y z
N MET A 1 3.79 -14.24 -6.77
CA MET A 1 3.11 -13.34 -7.72
C MET A 1 3.52 -11.89 -7.41
N PHE A 2 2.99 -11.20 -6.41
CA PHE A 2 3.44 -9.85 -6.04
C PHE A 2 4.58 -9.91 -5.03
N LYS A 3 5.71 -9.20 -5.28
CA LYS A 3 6.90 -9.21 -4.42
C LYS A 3 7.73 -7.91 -4.61
N GLY A 4 8.68 -7.67 -3.71
CA GLY A 4 9.58 -6.53 -3.76
C GLY A 4 8.96 -5.25 -3.21
N SER A 5 9.40 -4.10 -3.69
CA SER A 5 8.89 -2.78 -3.31
C SER A 5 7.65 -2.44 -4.14
N ILE A 6 6.52 -2.38 -3.48
CA ILE A 6 5.23 -1.97 -4.06
C ILE A 6 4.86 -0.63 -3.43
N VAL A 7 4.58 0.41 -4.23
CA VAL A 7 4.21 1.71 -3.69
C VAL A 7 2.71 1.82 -3.51
N ALA A 8 2.25 2.20 -2.30
CA ALA A 8 0.91 2.74 -2.11
C ALA A 8 0.94 4.21 -2.56
N ILE A 9 0.74 4.45 -3.87
CA ILE A 9 0.95 5.76 -4.47
C ILE A 9 -0.06 6.79 -3.96
N VAL A 10 0.38 8.03 -3.75
CA VAL A 10 -0.52 9.15 -3.43
C VAL A 10 -1.40 9.51 -4.63
N THR A 11 -2.56 10.10 -4.38
CA THR A 11 -3.38 10.75 -5.40
C THR A 11 -3.10 12.26 -5.33
N PRO A 12 -2.40 12.85 -6.31
CA PRO A 12 -2.15 14.28 -6.34
C PRO A 12 -3.42 15.06 -6.65
N PHE A 13 -3.63 16.20 -5.97
CA PHE A 13 -4.69 17.13 -6.26
C PHE A 13 -4.15 18.51 -6.59
N LYS A 14 -4.89 19.25 -7.40
CA LYS A 14 -4.63 20.66 -7.74
C LYS A 14 -5.95 21.38 -7.97
N ASN A 15 -6.17 22.45 -7.20
CA ASN A 15 -7.41 23.25 -7.26
C ASN A 15 -8.68 22.38 -7.04
N GLY A 16 -8.67 21.49 -6.07
CA GLY A 16 -9.78 20.58 -5.71
C GLY A 16 -9.99 19.39 -6.66
N LYS A 17 -9.19 19.26 -7.71
CA LYS A 17 -9.33 18.20 -8.73
C LYS A 17 -8.12 17.28 -8.77
N LEU A 18 -8.31 16.10 -9.33
CA LEU A 18 -7.21 15.18 -9.63
C LEU A 18 -6.18 15.87 -10.53
N ASP A 19 -4.91 15.90 -10.11
CA ASP A 19 -3.79 16.32 -10.95
C ASP A 19 -3.26 15.12 -11.74
N GLU A 20 -3.89 14.86 -12.89
CA GLU A 20 -3.51 13.74 -13.76
C GLU A 20 -2.06 13.84 -14.24
N LYS A 21 -1.55 15.07 -14.45
CA LYS A 21 -0.17 15.25 -14.89
C LYS A 21 0.80 14.83 -13.82
N ALA A 22 0.62 15.33 -12.60
CA ALA A 22 1.49 14.95 -11.48
C ALA A 22 1.41 13.44 -11.18
N LEU A 23 0.23 12.81 -11.29
CA LEU A 23 0.10 11.36 -11.12
C LEU A 23 0.89 10.60 -12.19
N LYS A 24 0.84 11.00 -13.46
CA LYS A 24 1.63 10.40 -14.54
C LYS A 24 3.14 10.53 -14.28
N ASP A 25 3.58 11.72 -13.92
CA ASP A 25 4.99 12.00 -13.62
C ASP A 25 5.49 11.16 -12.44
N LEU A 26 4.68 10.99 -11.39
CA LEU A 26 5.00 10.11 -10.24
C LEU A 26 5.12 8.65 -10.67
N ILE A 27 4.19 8.14 -11.47
CA ILE A 27 4.20 6.73 -11.94
C ILE A 27 5.47 6.47 -12.74
N GLU A 28 5.82 7.35 -13.69
CA GLU A 28 7.04 7.22 -14.49
C GLU A 28 8.29 7.23 -13.61
N TRP A 29 8.36 8.15 -12.65
CA TRP A 29 9.45 8.20 -11.69
C TRP A 29 9.58 6.92 -10.88
N HIS A 30 8.46 6.38 -10.36
CA HIS A 30 8.48 5.12 -9.61
C HIS A 30 9.02 3.96 -10.44
N ILE A 31 8.60 3.85 -11.68
CA ILE A 31 9.07 2.78 -12.57
C ILE A 31 10.57 2.94 -12.85
N ALA A 32 11.03 4.17 -13.13
CA ALA A 32 12.45 4.47 -13.35
C ALA A 32 13.33 4.17 -12.12
N GLU A 33 12.79 4.32 -10.92
CA GLU A 33 13.48 4.05 -9.65
C GLU A 33 13.37 2.58 -9.18
N GLY A 34 12.76 1.70 -9.98
CA GLY A 34 12.76 0.25 -9.74
C GLY A 34 11.61 -0.26 -8.87
N THR A 35 10.53 0.51 -8.70
CA THR A 35 9.30 0.04 -8.04
C THR A 35 8.74 -1.20 -8.75
N ASN A 36 8.39 -2.25 -8.00
CA ASN A 36 7.98 -3.54 -8.55
C ASN A 36 6.48 -3.67 -8.83
N ALA A 37 5.64 -2.84 -8.21
CA ALA A 37 4.21 -2.73 -8.50
C ALA A 37 3.66 -1.42 -7.94
N ILE A 38 2.51 -0.97 -8.43
CA ILE A 38 1.87 0.28 -8.00
C ILE A 38 0.46 -0.02 -7.47
N VAL A 39 0.14 0.55 -6.30
CA VAL A 39 -1.19 0.46 -5.69
C VAL A 39 -1.85 1.86 -5.72
N PRO A 40 -2.66 2.18 -6.74
CA PRO A 40 -3.53 3.35 -6.71
C PRO A 40 -4.71 3.14 -5.76
N CYS A 41 -5.28 4.22 -5.28
CA CYS A 41 -6.50 4.21 -4.46
C CYS A 41 -6.43 3.34 -3.19
N GLY A 42 -5.24 3.20 -2.59
CA GLY A 42 -5.10 2.70 -1.23
C GLY A 42 -5.40 3.82 -0.20
N THR A 43 -5.15 3.56 1.08
CA THR A 43 -5.25 4.59 2.15
C THR A 43 -4.40 5.82 1.83
N THR A 44 -3.17 5.62 1.36
CA THR A 44 -2.23 6.68 0.97
C THR A 44 -2.73 7.48 -0.24
N GLY A 45 -3.51 6.85 -1.10
CA GLY A 45 -4.16 7.48 -2.26
C GLY A 45 -5.50 8.15 -1.92
N GLU A 46 -5.83 8.35 -0.64
CA GLU A 46 -7.06 9.02 -0.17
C GLU A 46 -8.36 8.39 -0.73
N SER A 47 -8.38 7.06 -0.89
CA SER A 47 -9.52 6.33 -1.47
C SER A 47 -10.88 6.66 -0.81
N ALA A 48 -10.87 6.94 0.50
CA ALA A 48 -12.10 7.22 1.27
C ALA A 48 -12.80 8.56 0.88
N THR A 49 -12.12 9.44 0.17
CA THR A 49 -12.62 10.78 -0.24
C THR A 49 -12.63 10.99 -1.75
N LEU A 50 -12.38 9.93 -2.51
CA LEU A 50 -12.56 9.92 -3.96
C LEU A 50 -14.02 9.52 -4.28
N GLU A 51 -14.69 10.31 -5.09
CA GLU A 51 -15.95 9.89 -5.71
C GLU A 51 -15.71 8.70 -6.64
N TYR A 52 -16.71 7.86 -6.87
CA TYR A 52 -16.53 6.60 -7.62
C TYR A 52 -15.91 6.81 -9.01
N GLU A 53 -16.38 7.79 -9.77
CA GLU A 53 -15.86 8.08 -11.10
C GLU A 53 -14.39 8.53 -11.06
N GLU A 54 -14.02 9.32 -10.05
CA GLU A 54 -12.65 9.77 -9.87
C GLU A 54 -11.76 8.62 -9.40
N HIS A 55 -12.25 7.75 -8.51
CA HIS A 55 -11.57 6.54 -8.07
C HIS A 55 -11.24 5.64 -9.29
N TYR A 56 -12.23 5.39 -10.14
CA TYR A 56 -12.02 4.63 -11.37
C TYR A 56 -11.07 5.32 -12.33
N ARG A 57 -11.13 6.66 -12.43
CA ARG A 57 -10.23 7.42 -13.27
C ARG A 57 -8.76 7.32 -12.82
N VAL A 58 -8.50 7.34 -11.51
CA VAL A 58 -7.14 7.16 -10.95
C VAL A 58 -6.61 5.76 -11.30
N ILE A 59 -7.43 4.71 -11.15
CA ILE A 59 -7.05 3.34 -11.50
C ILE A 59 -6.77 3.23 -13.01
N GLU A 60 -7.70 3.68 -13.85
CA GLU A 60 -7.57 3.66 -15.30
C GLU A 60 -6.30 4.37 -15.78
N LEU A 61 -6.06 5.59 -15.29
CA LEU A 61 -4.89 6.38 -15.63
C LEU A 61 -3.60 5.67 -15.22
N THR A 62 -3.59 5.06 -14.03
CA THR A 62 -2.45 4.29 -13.54
C THR A 62 -2.15 3.12 -14.47
N ILE A 63 -3.17 2.35 -14.87
CA ILE A 63 -3.02 1.21 -15.79
C ILE A 63 -2.49 1.67 -17.15
N GLN A 64 -3.05 2.76 -17.71
CA GLN A 64 -2.64 3.33 -18.99
C GLN A 64 -1.16 3.76 -18.98
N VAL A 65 -0.75 4.50 -17.94
CA VAL A 65 0.62 5.01 -17.83
C VAL A 65 1.61 3.88 -17.56
N VAL A 66 1.27 2.97 -16.66
CA VAL A 66 2.12 1.80 -16.36
C VAL A 66 2.35 0.94 -17.61
N ASN A 67 1.34 0.82 -18.45
CA ASN A 67 1.40 0.07 -19.71
C ASN A 67 2.09 -1.30 -19.57
N LYS A 68 1.66 -2.08 -18.59
CA LYS A 68 2.15 -3.44 -18.28
C LYS A 68 3.65 -3.56 -17.93
N ARG A 69 4.35 -2.46 -17.67
CA ARG A 69 5.75 -2.48 -17.25
C ARG A 69 5.93 -3.06 -15.84
N VAL A 70 4.97 -2.81 -14.97
CA VAL A 70 4.87 -3.41 -13.63
C VAL A 70 3.40 -3.70 -13.32
N PRO A 71 3.06 -4.59 -12.37
CA PRO A 71 1.67 -4.82 -11.98
C PRO A 71 1.00 -3.58 -11.36
N VAL A 72 -0.30 -3.42 -11.62
CA VAL A 72 -1.19 -2.46 -10.95
C VAL A 72 -2.17 -3.21 -10.05
N ILE A 73 -2.12 -2.93 -8.74
CA ILE A 73 -2.98 -3.55 -7.73
C ILE A 73 -3.97 -2.49 -7.22
N ALA A 74 -5.18 -2.47 -7.74
CA ALA A 74 -6.16 -1.43 -7.43
C ALA A 74 -6.70 -1.56 -5.99
N GLY A 75 -6.70 -0.47 -5.23
CA GLY A 75 -7.38 -0.41 -3.93
C GLY A 75 -8.89 -0.34 -4.14
N THR A 76 -9.62 -1.40 -3.79
CA THR A 76 -11.07 -1.51 -4.02
C THR A 76 -11.84 -2.03 -2.80
N GLY A 77 -11.15 -2.22 -1.66
CA GLY A 77 -11.77 -2.68 -0.43
C GLY A 77 -12.66 -1.61 0.22
N ALA A 78 -13.83 -2.02 0.68
CA ALA A 78 -14.77 -1.21 1.44
C ALA A 78 -15.32 -2.02 2.63
N ASN A 79 -16.10 -1.37 3.51
CA ASN A 79 -16.76 -2.05 4.61
C ASN A 79 -18.12 -2.68 4.23
N SER A 80 -18.54 -2.52 2.99
CA SER A 80 -19.69 -3.17 2.37
C SER A 80 -19.21 -4.23 1.37
N THR A 81 -19.70 -5.46 1.51
CA THR A 81 -19.36 -6.57 0.59
C THR A 81 -19.80 -6.26 -0.84
N SER A 82 -21.02 -5.74 -1.01
CA SER A 82 -21.56 -5.41 -2.35
C SER A 82 -20.76 -4.29 -3.02
N GLU A 83 -20.40 -3.26 -2.29
CA GLU A 83 -19.56 -2.17 -2.78
C GLU A 83 -18.18 -2.68 -3.22
N THR A 84 -17.52 -3.49 -2.37
CA THR A 84 -16.24 -4.11 -2.69
C THR A 84 -16.31 -4.94 -3.98
N ILE A 85 -17.40 -5.73 -4.17
CA ILE A 85 -17.60 -6.51 -5.40
C ILE A 85 -17.73 -5.59 -6.63
N ILE A 86 -18.52 -4.52 -6.54
CA ILE A 86 -18.72 -3.56 -7.64
C ILE A 86 -17.41 -2.91 -8.03
N MET A 87 -16.68 -2.36 -7.03
CA MET A 87 -15.42 -1.67 -7.27
C MET A 87 -14.34 -2.61 -7.81
N THR A 88 -14.26 -3.84 -7.27
CA THR A 88 -13.26 -4.82 -7.69
C THR A 88 -13.55 -5.31 -9.12
N ARG A 89 -14.81 -5.54 -9.46
CA ARG A 89 -15.22 -5.89 -10.83
C ARG A 89 -14.86 -4.78 -11.81
N ARG A 90 -15.13 -3.52 -11.45
CA ARG A 90 -14.75 -2.37 -12.27
C ARG A 90 -13.24 -2.28 -12.49
N ALA A 91 -12.43 -2.50 -11.45
CA ALA A 91 -10.97 -2.52 -11.56
C ALA A 91 -10.50 -3.68 -12.47
N GLN A 92 -11.11 -4.85 -12.36
CA GLN A 92 -10.85 -5.99 -13.26
C GLN A 92 -11.17 -5.63 -14.72
N ASP A 93 -12.32 -5.02 -14.99
CA ASP A 93 -12.75 -4.61 -16.34
C ASP A 93 -11.82 -3.53 -16.94
N LEU A 94 -11.24 -2.67 -16.10
CA LEU A 94 -10.22 -1.70 -16.51
C LEU A 94 -8.86 -2.34 -16.81
N GLY A 95 -8.63 -3.59 -16.40
CA GLY A 95 -7.40 -4.34 -16.66
C GLY A 95 -6.36 -4.28 -15.56
N ALA A 96 -6.76 -4.05 -14.29
CA ALA A 96 -5.88 -4.17 -13.14
C ALA A 96 -5.35 -5.62 -12.98
N ASP A 97 -4.11 -5.77 -12.51
CA ASP A 97 -3.47 -7.07 -12.31
C ASP A 97 -3.80 -7.69 -10.95
N GLY A 98 -4.39 -6.92 -10.05
CA GLY A 98 -4.83 -7.36 -8.72
C GLY A 98 -5.69 -6.31 -8.02
N ALA A 99 -6.30 -6.73 -6.90
CA ALA A 99 -7.10 -5.88 -6.05
C ALA A 99 -6.60 -5.91 -4.60
N LEU A 100 -6.38 -4.74 -3.98
CA LEU A 100 -6.05 -4.60 -2.57
C LEU A 100 -7.34 -4.35 -1.78
N LEU A 101 -7.66 -5.26 -0.87
CA LEU A 101 -8.93 -5.29 -0.16
C LEU A 101 -8.71 -5.12 1.35
N VAL A 102 -8.93 -3.92 1.86
CA VAL A 102 -8.85 -3.63 3.30
C VAL A 102 -9.96 -4.39 4.05
N VAL A 103 -9.66 -4.89 5.26
CA VAL A 103 -10.69 -5.46 6.13
C VAL A 103 -11.80 -4.44 6.40
N PRO A 104 -13.08 -4.87 6.49
CA PRO A 104 -14.17 -3.95 6.80
C PRO A 104 -13.90 -3.16 8.07
N TYR A 105 -13.88 -1.85 7.95
CA TYR A 105 -13.71 -0.89 9.03
C TYR A 105 -15.08 -0.41 9.56
N TYR A 106 -15.12 0.13 10.76
CA TYR A 106 -16.30 0.69 11.41
C TYR A 106 -17.32 -0.37 11.88
N ASN A 107 -17.87 -1.20 10.97
CA ASN A 107 -18.87 -2.24 11.28
C ASN A 107 -18.27 -3.51 11.93
N LYS A 108 -16.96 -3.67 11.95
CA LYS A 108 -16.18 -4.68 12.69
C LYS A 108 -16.81 -6.09 12.70
N PRO A 109 -16.87 -6.78 11.56
CA PRO A 109 -17.41 -8.14 11.51
C PRO A 109 -16.61 -9.11 12.40
N THR A 110 -17.21 -10.22 12.76
CA THR A 110 -16.52 -11.35 13.39
C THR A 110 -15.52 -12.00 12.41
N GLN A 111 -14.66 -12.91 12.88
CA GLN A 111 -13.74 -13.66 12.00
C GLN A 111 -14.50 -14.48 10.95
N GLU A 112 -15.66 -15.04 11.31
CA GLU A 112 -16.53 -15.73 10.35
C GLU A 112 -17.14 -14.74 9.33
N GLY A 113 -17.57 -13.55 9.78
CA GLY A 113 -18.03 -12.49 8.89
C GLY A 113 -16.94 -12.02 7.91
N LEU A 114 -15.68 -11.93 8.36
CA LEU A 114 -14.53 -11.65 7.48
C LEU A 114 -14.37 -12.75 6.42
N TYR A 115 -14.40 -14.00 6.83
CA TYR A 115 -14.30 -15.13 5.88
C TYR A 115 -15.42 -15.08 4.85
N LEU A 116 -16.66 -14.91 5.27
CA LEU A 116 -17.81 -14.84 4.36
C LEU A 116 -17.74 -13.62 3.42
N HIS A 117 -17.27 -12.46 3.93
CA HIS A 117 -17.05 -11.26 3.12
C HIS A 117 -16.09 -11.52 1.96
N TYR A 118 -14.87 -12.00 2.27
CA TYR A 118 -13.86 -12.27 1.24
C TYR A 118 -14.23 -13.45 0.32
N LYS A 119 -14.90 -14.45 0.86
CA LYS A 119 -15.42 -15.57 0.05
C LYS A 119 -16.43 -15.08 -0.99
N ALA A 120 -17.40 -14.26 -0.59
CA ALA A 120 -18.38 -13.70 -1.51
C ALA A 120 -17.71 -12.83 -2.60
N ILE A 121 -16.66 -12.07 -2.26
CA ILE A 121 -15.90 -11.30 -3.25
C ILE A 121 -15.16 -12.26 -4.19
N ALA A 122 -14.46 -13.26 -3.65
CA ALA A 122 -13.71 -14.24 -4.44
C ALA A 122 -14.57 -15.02 -5.43
N GLU A 123 -15.82 -15.30 -5.06
CA GLU A 123 -16.80 -15.98 -5.94
C GLU A 123 -17.38 -15.05 -7.01
N ALA A 124 -17.32 -13.73 -6.81
CA ALA A 124 -17.92 -12.74 -7.71
C ALA A 124 -16.95 -12.16 -8.75
N VAL A 125 -15.64 -12.29 -8.56
CA VAL A 125 -14.58 -11.71 -9.43
C VAL A 125 -13.47 -12.72 -9.67
N ASP A 126 -12.79 -12.61 -10.82
CA ASP A 126 -11.66 -13.49 -11.21
C ASP A 126 -10.36 -12.69 -11.32
N ILE A 127 -10.06 -11.84 -10.32
CA ILE A 127 -8.85 -11.03 -10.21
C ILE A 127 -8.04 -11.48 -8.99
N PRO A 128 -6.71 -11.50 -9.03
CA PRO A 128 -5.87 -11.74 -7.87
C PRO A 128 -6.17 -10.76 -6.72
N MET A 129 -6.45 -11.28 -5.54
CA MET A 129 -6.84 -10.52 -4.36
C MET A 129 -5.68 -10.46 -3.36
N VAL A 130 -5.38 -9.28 -2.86
CA VAL A 130 -4.46 -9.01 -1.76
C VAL A 130 -5.27 -8.58 -0.54
N LEU A 131 -5.34 -9.43 0.48
CA LEU A 131 -5.97 -9.09 1.75
C LEU A 131 -5.19 -7.96 2.42
N TYR A 132 -5.86 -7.01 3.10
CA TYR A 132 -5.17 -5.95 3.81
C TYR A 132 -5.63 -5.85 5.26
N ASN A 133 -4.76 -6.26 6.19
CA ASN A 133 -4.96 -6.25 7.63
C ASN A 133 -4.26 -5.05 8.27
N VAL A 134 -5.02 -4.09 8.81
CA VAL A 134 -4.51 -2.84 9.41
C VAL A 134 -5.32 -2.43 10.63
N PRO A 135 -5.22 -3.15 11.75
CA PRO A 135 -6.06 -2.92 12.93
C PRO A 135 -6.03 -1.50 13.48
N GLY A 136 -4.90 -0.80 13.36
CA GLY A 136 -4.77 0.59 13.80
C GLY A 136 -5.70 1.58 13.07
N ARG A 137 -6.23 1.19 11.90
CA ARG A 137 -7.20 2.00 11.14
C ARG A 137 -8.60 1.44 11.13
N THR A 138 -8.74 0.13 11.21
CA THR A 138 -10.03 -0.55 11.04
C THR A 138 -10.67 -0.96 12.34
N ALA A 139 -9.90 -0.93 13.45
CA ALA A 139 -10.28 -1.49 14.75
C ALA A 139 -10.66 -2.99 14.68
N LEU A 140 -10.17 -3.69 13.65
CA LEU A 140 -10.40 -5.12 13.44
C LEU A 140 -9.11 -5.79 12.99
N ASN A 141 -8.72 -6.87 13.69
CA ASN A 141 -7.58 -7.69 13.32
C ASN A 141 -8.06 -8.99 12.65
N MET A 142 -7.59 -9.27 11.44
CA MET A 142 -7.76 -10.55 10.77
C MET A 142 -6.76 -11.54 11.37
N LEU A 143 -7.24 -12.54 12.08
CA LEU A 143 -6.40 -13.53 12.77
C LEU A 143 -5.76 -14.54 11.79
N PRO A 144 -4.60 -15.13 12.12
CA PRO A 144 -3.91 -16.10 11.26
C PRO A 144 -4.78 -17.26 10.78
N GLN A 145 -5.68 -17.76 11.62
CA GLN A 145 -6.59 -18.86 11.26
C GLN A 145 -7.59 -18.42 10.18
N THR A 146 -8.03 -17.16 10.21
CA THR A 146 -8.90 -16.59 9.17
C THR A 146 -8.13 -16.41 7.86
N VAL A 147 -6.89 -15.92 7.93
CA VAL A 147 -6.00 -15.82 6.76
C VAL A 147 -5.78 -17.19 6.13
N ALA A 148 -5.50 -18.22 6.94
CA ALA A 148 -5.26 -19.58 6.47
C ALA A 148 -6.48 -20.16 5.74
N ARG A 149 -7.72 -19.93 6.23
CA ARG A 149 -8.96 -20.32 5.55
C ARG A 149 -9.15 -19.58 4.23
N LEU A 150 -8.84 -18.27 4.20
CA LEU A 150 -8.93 -17.45 2.99
C LEU A 150 -7.88 -17.84 1.95
N ALA A 151 -6.71 -18.29 2.37
CA ALA A 151 -5.65 -18.77 1.49
C ALA A 151 -6.01 -20.03 0.68
N ASP A 152 -7.11 -20.70 1.02
CA ASP A 152 -7.67 -21.82 0.23
C ASP A 152 -8.51 -21.34 -0.97
N LEU A 153 -8.87 -20.06 -1.02
CA LEU A 153 -9.58 -19.48 -2.15
C LEU A 153 -8.59 -19.17 -3.29
N LYS A 154 -8.88 -19.68 -4.49
CA LYS A 154 -7.98 -19.67 -5.66
C LYS A 154 -7.39 -18.30 -6.01
N ASN A 155 -8.18 -17.24 -5.87
CA ASN A 155 -7.79 -15.87 -6.23
C ASN A 155 -7.29 -15.03 -5.05
N VAL A 156 -7.25 -15.55 -3.83
CA VAL A 156 -6.51 -14.94 -2.71
C VAL A 156 -5.05 -15.29 -2.84
N VAL A 157 -4.22 -14.36 -3.25
CA VAL A 157 -2.82 -14.61 -3.61
C VAL A 157 -1.79 -13.97 -2.65
N ALA A 158 -2.22 -13.01 -1.84
CA ALA A 158 -1.33 -12.32 -0.91
C ALA A 158 -2.09 -11.70 0.26
N ILE A 159 -1.32 -11.36 1.30
CA ILE A 159 -1.76 -10.49 2.38
C ILE A 159 -0.77 -9.33 2.56
N LYS A 160 -1.29 -8.10 2.69
CA LYS A 160 -0.59 -6.93 3.24
C LYS A 160 -0.84 -6.92 4.74
N GLU A 161 0.19 -7.25 5.51
CA GLU A 161 0.14 -7.34 6.96
C GLU A 161 0.72 -6.06 7.59
N ALA A 162 -0.12 -5.28 8.25
CA ALA A 162 0.23 -3.99 8.83
C ALA A 162 -0.09 -3.90 10.33
N THR A 163 -0.04 -5.02 11.05
CA THR A 163 -0.18 -5.04 12.51
C THR A 163 1.10 -4.61 13.24
N GLY A 164 2.26 -4.74 12.60
CA GLY A 164 3.56 -4.65 13.28
C GLY A 164 3.85 -5.84 14.21
N ASN A 165 2.97 -6.82 14.29
CA ASN A 165 3.10 -7.99 15.19
C ASN A 165 3.82 -9.15 14.48
N MET A 166 5.12 -9.27 14.72
CA MET A 166 5.96 -10.33 14.10
C MET A 166 5.59 -11.74 14.55
N ALA A 167 5.00 -11.91 15.71
CA ALA A 167 4.47 -13.22 16.14
C ALA A 167 3.29 -13.65 15.26
N GLN A 168 2.36 -12.71 14.96
CA GLN A 168 1.26 -12.97 14.04
C GLN A 168 1.78 -13.24 12.61
N VAL A 169 2.75 -12.45 12.12
CA VAL A 169 3.41 -12.67 10.83
C VAL A 169 4.02 -14.06 10.75
N SER A 170 4.74 -14.49 11.79
CA SER A 170 5.37 -15.80 11.86
C SER A 170 4.32 -16.92 11.80
N GLU A 171 3.19 -16.76 12.48
CA GLU A 171 2.10 -17.73 12.45
C GLU A 171 1.43 -17.82 11.07
N ILE A 172 1.19 -16.68 10.40
CA ILE A 172 0.67 -16.64 9.02
C ILE A 172 1.64 -17.36 8.06
N LEU A 173 2.93 -17.05 8.12
CA LEU A 173 3.95 -17.68 7.27
C LEU A 173 4.00 -19.20 7.51
N ARG A 174 3.94 -19.64 8.77
CA ARG A 174 3.96 -21.06 9.12
C ARG A 174 2.73 -21.80 8.63
N THR A 175 1.55 -21.16 8.62
CA THR A 175 0.27 -21.84 8.34
C THR A 175 -0.15 -21.78 6.89
N CYS A 176 0.23 -20.73 6.16
CA CYS A 176 -0.19 -20.53 4.77
C CYS A 176 0.81 -19.77 3.88
N GLY A 177 2.05 -19.57 4.33
CA GLY A 177 3.08 -18.87 3.55
C GLY A 177 3.55 -19.62 2.30
N ASP A 178 3.21 -20.88 2.14
CA ASP A 178 3.39 -21.68 0.93
C ASP A 178 2.28 -21.45 -0.11
N ARG A 179 1.10 -20.97 0.32
CA ARG A 179 -0.09 -20.75 -0.52
C ARG A 179 -0.26 -19.30 -0.95
N ILE A 180 0.09 -18.33 -0.09
CA ILE A 180 -0.04 -16.90 -0.38
C ILE A 180 1.24 -16.14 -0.06
N THR A 181 1.45 -15.01 -0.75
CA THR A 181 2.56 -14.10 -0.46
C THR A 181 2.22 -13.22 0.75
N VAL A 182 3.16 -13.14 1.72
CA VAL A 182 3.05 -12.18 2.83
C VAL A 182 3.90 -10.95 2.51
N LEU A 183 3.25 -9.78 2.50
CA LEU A 183 3.86 -8.45 2.25
C LEU A 183 3.71 -7.59 3.50
N SER A 184 4.76 -6.83 3.83
CA SER A 184 4.65 -5.82 4.88
C SER A 184 3.74 -4.68 4.44
N GLY A 185 2.88 -4.21 5.35
CA GLY A 185 2.12 -2.97 5.19
C GLY A 185 2.65 -1.86 6.10
N ASP A 186 3.78 -2.11 6.76
CA ASP A 186 4.41 -1.22 7.73
C ASP A 186 5.91 -1.10 7.41
N ASP A 187 6.35 0.10 7.03
CA ASP A 187 7.72 0.37 6.61
C ASP A 187 8.75 0.09 7.71
N PHE A 188 8.37 0.24 8.98
CA PHE A 188 9.26 -0.03 10.12
C PHE A 188 9.60 -1.52 10.27
N THR A 189 8.68 -2.40 9.92
CA THR A 189 8.80 -3.84 10.13
C THR A 189 9.13 -4.62 8.86
N THR A 190 9.26 -3.94 7.72
CA THR A 190 9.50 -4.59 6.41
C THR A 190 10.72 -5.50 6.42
N PHE A 191 11.87 -5.03 6.92
CA PHE A 191 13.09 -5.84 6.99
C PHE A 191 12.87 -7.11 7.82
N THR A 192 12.28 -6.98 9.01
CA THR A 192 12.03 -8.11 9.91
C THR A 192 11.04 -9.10 9.33
N LEU A 193 9.95 -8.62 8.72
CA LEU A 193 8.96 -9.47 8.05
C LEU A 193 9.59 -10.25 6.89
N MET A 194 10.44 -9.60 6.09
CA MET A 194 11.13 -10.28 4.99
C MET A 194 12.16 -11.29 5.50
N ALA A 195 12.84 -11.02 6.61
CA ALA A 195 13.75 -11.98 7.25
C ALA A 195 13.03 -13.25 7.75
N LEU A 196 11.75 -13.15 8.11
CA LEU A 196 10.90 -14.30 8.44
C LEU A 196 10.42 -15.08 7.21
N GLY A 197 10.59 -14.55 5.99
CA GLY A 197 10.18 -15.23 4.74
C GLY A 197 9.15 -14.47 3.91
N GLY A 198 8.70 -13.30 4.37
CA GLY A 198 7.89 -12.39 3.55
C GLY A 198 8.63 -11.95 2.29
N LYS A 199 7.90 -11.44 1.29
CA LYS A 199 8.44 -11.25 -0.07
C LYS A 199 8.59 -9.78 -0.49
N GLY A 200 8.25 -8.83 0.39
CA GLY A 200 8.31 -7.41 0.08
C GLY A 200 7.40 -6.56 0.94
N THR A 201 7.08 -5.38 0.44
CA THR A 201 6.27 -4.38 1.16
C THR A 201 5.31 -3.66 0.21
N ILE A 202 4.16 -3.24 0.74
CA ILE A 202 3.32 -2.19 0.14
C ILE A 202 3.51 -0.93 1.00
N SER A 203 4.41 -0.07 0.57
CA SER A 203 5.11 0.97 1.32
C SER A 203 4.47 2.35 1.17
N VAL A 204 4.55 3.16 2.23
CA VAL A 204 4.32 4.61 2.20
C VAL A 204 5.63 5.34 1.88
N SER A 205 6.75 4.97 2.52
CA SER A 205 8.06 5.62 2.35
C SER A 205 8.60 5.48 0.92
N ALA A 206 8.19 4.44 0.19
CA ALA A 206 8.51 4.29 -1.23
C ALA A 206 8.04 5.48 -2.08
N ASN A 207 7.01 6.25 -1.66
CA ASN A 207 6.58 7.46 -2.39
C ASN A 207 7.68 8.52 -2.47
N VAL A 208 8.60 8.58 -1.50
CA VAL A 208 9.66 9.59 -1.42
C VAL A 208 11.06 9.02 -1.63
N ALA A 209 11.29 7.74 -1.37
CA ALA A 209 12.57 7.06 -1.56
C ALA A 209 12.40 5.71 -2.29
N PRO A 210 11.82 5.70 -3.52
CA PRO A 210 11.48 4.45 -4.21
C PRO A 210 12.70 3.57 -4.47
N ARG A 211 13.85 4.14 -4.84
CA ARG A 211 15.10 3.41 -5.11
C ARG A 211 15.61 2.67 -3.87
N ASP A 212 15.69 3.34 -2.73
CA ASP A 212 16.24 2.74 -1.51
C ASP A 212 15.33 1.63 -0.96
N VAL A 213 13.99 1.82 -1.01
CA VAL A 213 13.03 0.77 -0.61
C VAL A 213 13.08 -0.42 -1.57
N SER A 214 13.20 -0.15 -2.88
CA SER A 214 13.32 -1.20 -3.90
C SER A 214 14.61 -2.01 -3.72
N GLU A 215 15.74 -1.32 -3.53
CA GLU A 215 17.03 -1.96 -3.32
C GLU A 215 17.07 -2.77 -2.02
N MET A 216 16.50 -2.26 -0.93
CA MET A 216 16.38 -3.02 0.32
C MET A 216 15.61 -4.32 0.10
N CYS A 217 14.45 -4.26 -0.57
CA CYS A 217 13.65 -5.45 -0.87
C CYS A 217 14.40 -6.42 -1.79
N ARG A 218 15.13 -5.92 -2.79
CA ARG A 218 15.93 -6.74 -3.69
C ARG A 218 17.02 -7.48 -2.92
N LEU A 219 17.79 -6.77 -2.11
CA LEU A 219 18.85 -7.35 -1.27
C LEU A 219 18.32 -8.42 -0.32
N MET A 220 17.16 -8.18 0.30
CA MET A 220 16.50 -9.17 1.16
C MET A 220 16.12 -10.43 0.38
N ASN A 221 15.55 -10.30 -0.82
CA ASN A 221 15.18 -11.45 -1.66
C ASN A 221 16.41 -12.21 -2.19
N ASP A 222 17.54 -11.52 -2.33
CA ASP A 222 18.84 -12.11 -2.75
C ASP A 222 19.63 -12.73 -1.56
N GLY A 223 19.10 -12.67 -0.33
CA GLY A 223 19.76 -13.18 0.88
C GLY A 223 20.89 -12.30 1.40
N LYS A 224 21.03 -11.06 0.90
CA LYS A 224 22.08 -10.09 1.28
C LYS A 224 21.66 -9.26 2.49
N TYR A 225 21.43 -9.92 3.61
CA TYR A 225 20.83 -9.34 4.82
C TYR A 225 21.66 -8.20 5.42
N ASP A 226 22.99 -8.28 5.41
CA ASP A 226 23.85 -7.23 5.98
C ASP A 226 23.79 -5.93 5.19
N GLU A 227 23.72 -6.02 3.86
CA GLU A 227 23.56 -4.87 2.97
C GLU A 227 22.16 -4.26 3.10
N ALA A 228 21.12 -5.10 3.12
CA ALA A 228 19.74 -4.67 3.31
C ALA A 228 19.53 -3.99 4.67
N ARG A 229 20.20 -4.47 5.72
CA ARG A 229 20.13 -3.87 7.05
C ARG A 229 20.70 -2.46 7.10
N LYS A 230 21.75 -2.15 6.31
CA LYS A 230 22.27 -0.78 6.18
C LYS A 230 21.21 0.16 5.60
N LEU A 231 20.50 -0.30 4.56
CA LEU A 231 19.39 0.47 3.97
C LEU A 231 18.20 0.61 4.92
N HIS A 232 17.87 -0.44 5.66
CA HIS A 232 16.83 -0.38 6.70
C HIS A 232 17.12 0.74 7.72
N PHE A 233 18.33 0.81 8.26
CA PHE A 233 18.70 1.87 9.19
C PHE A 233 18.81 3.25 8.53
N LYS A 234 19.20 3.33 7.24
CA LYS A 234 19.16 4.58 6.47
C LYS A 234 17.72 5.09 6.32
N LEU A 235 16.77 4.20 6.05
CA LEU A 235 15.35 4.51 5.85
C LEU A 235 14.61 4.83 7.16
N GLU A 236 15.11 4.40 8.31
CA GLU A 236 14.39 4.49 9.58
C GLU A 236 13.98 5.92 9.98
N PRO A 237 14.84 6.96 9.87
CA PRO A 237 14.41 8.34 10.11
C PRO A 237 13.36 8.83 9.12
N LEU A 238 13.46 8.40 7.85
CA LEU A 238 12.48 8.75 6.83
C LEU A 238 11.14 8.07 7.10
N ASN A 239 11.15 6.78 7.47
CA ASN A 239 9.94 6.07 7.88
C ASN A 239 9.22 6.80 9.02
N LYS A 240 9.95 7.25 10.06
CA LYS A 240 9.38 8.09 11.13
C LYS A 240 8.79 9.39 10.58
N GLY A 241 9.49 10.04 9.67
CA GLY A 241 9.03 11.26 9.01
C GLY A 241 7.69 11.10 8.31
N MET A 242 7.47 9.97 7.64
CA MET A 242 6.22 9.70 6.91
C MET A 242 5.00 9.50 7.83
N PHE A 243 5.19 9.33 9.14
CA PHE A 243 4.15 9.10 10.13
C PHE A 243 4.15 10.11 11.29
N ILE A 244 4.79 11.27 11.11
CA ILE A 244 4.72 12.40 12.08
C ILE A 244 3.27 12.83 12.28
N GLU A 245 2.51 12.87 11.20
CA GLU A 245 1.05 13.00 11.22
C GLU A 245 0.43 11.81 10.47
N THR A 246 -0.89 11.73 10.56
CA THR A 246 -1.62 10.62 9.92
C THR A 246 -1.31 10.54 8.42
N ASN A 247 -0.92 9.36 7.95
CA ASN A 247 -0.74 9.09 6.51
C ASN A 247 -2.10 9.28 5.77
N PRO A 248 -2.14 10.06 4.66
CA PRO A 248 -1.04 10.53 3.82
C PRO A 248 -0.55 11.98 4.03
N ILE A 249 -0.88 12.65 5.11
CA ILE A 249 -0.50 14.06 5.33
C ILE A 249 1.02 14.23 5.20
N SER A 250 1.80 13.46 5.95
CA SER A 250 3.26 13.58 5.93
C SER A 250 3.87 13.26 4.57
N VAL A 251 3.45 12.21 3.92
CA VAL A 251 4.02 11.80 2.63
C VAL A 251 3.67 12.76 1.50
N LYS A 252 2.45 13.33 1.48
CA LYS A 252 2.07 14.35 0.49
C LYS A 252 2.79 15.67 0.73
N THR A 253 2.97 16.08 1.98
CA THR A 253 3.80 17.23 2.35
C THR A 253 5.25 17.02 1.92
N ALA A 254 5.82 15.82 2.13
CA ALA A 254 7.17 15.50 1.68
C ALA A 254 7.32 15.60 0.15
N LEU A 255 6.40 15.02 -0.62
CA LEU A 255 6.41 15.12 -2.08
C LEU A 255 6.25 16.56 -2.57
N SER A 256 5.48 17.39 -1.86
CA SER A 256 5.37 18.82 -2.17
C SER A 256 6.68 19.57 -1.89
N LEU A 257 7.34 19.30 -0.77
CA LEU A 257 8.68 19.86 -0.47
C LEU A 257 9.73 19.43 -1.51
N MET A 258 9.59 18.21 -2.07
CA MET A 258 10.41 17.72 -3.18
C MET A 258 10.02 18.32 -4.55
N GLY A 259 9.00 19.19 -4.62
CA GLY A 259 8.54 19.81 -5.86
C GLY A 259 7.80 18.87 -6.82
N LYS A 260 7.30 17.74 -6.36
CA LYS A 260 6.66 16.72 -7.20
C LYS A 260 5.14 16.87 -7.33
N ILE A 261 4.47 17.40 -6.30
CA ILE A 261 3.01 17.64 -6.27
C ILE A 261 2.69 18.95 -5.55
N GLU A 262 1.45 19.45 -5.71
CA GLU A 262 0.92 20.50 -4.84
C GLU A 262 0.60 19.93 -3.44
N GLU A 263 0.75 20.74 -2.37
CA GLU A 263 0.37 20.36 -1.01
C GLU A 263 -1.15 20.48 -0.82
N GLU A 264 -1.88 19.55 -1.39
CA GLU A 264 -3.34 19.54 -1.33
C GLU A 264 -3.86 18.16 -0.92
N MET A 265 -4.78 18.16 0.04
CA MET A 265 -5.48 16.98 0.55
C MET A 265 -6.96 17.29 0.64
N ARG A 266 -7.80 16.26 0.62
CA ARG A 266 -9.24 16.43 0.80
C ARG A 266 -9.64 16.30 2.25
N LEU A 267 -10.58 17.14 2.67
CA LEU A 267 -11.18 16.98 3.99
C LEU A 267 -11.76 15.56 4.17
N PRO A 268 -11.64 14.95 5.35
CA PRO A 268 -11.26 15.57 6.63
C PRO A 268 -9.74 15.72 6.86
N LEU A 269 -8.90 15.29 5.93
CA LEU A 269 -7.47 15.55 6.01
C LEU A 269 -7.17 17.02 5.68
N CYS A 270 -6.12 17.54 6.30
CA CYS A 270 -5.72 18.95 6.13
C CYS A 270 -4.19 19.05 5.96
N ARG A 271 -3.70 20.25 5.65
CA ARG A 271 -2.26 20.51 5.57
C ARG A 271 -1.59 20.21 6.91
N MET A 272 -0.35 19.74 6.83
CA MET A 272 0.51 19.45 7.99
C MET A 272 0.70 20.71 8.85
N ALA A 273 0.73 20.53 10.17
CA ALA A 273 1.06 21.60 11.10
C ALA A 273 2.48 22.15 10.83
N ALA A 274 2.66 23.48 10.99
CA ALA A 274 3.90 24.16 10.62
C ALA A 274 5.13 23.57 11.32
N ASP A 275 5.03 23.28 12.63
CA ASP A 275 6.14 22.69 13.40
C ASP A 275 6.52 21.30 12.91
N ASN A 276 5.54 20.48 12.55
CA ASN A 276 5.75 19.13 12.02
C ASN A 276 6.34 19.20 10.61
N LYS A 277 5.90 20.17 9.79
CA LYS A 277 6.46 20.42 8.45
C LYS A 277 7.92 20.82 8.54
N GLY A 278 8.32 21.62 9.54
CA GLY A 278 9.72 21.96 9.82
C GLY A 278 10.55 20.70 10.11
N LYS A 279 10.09 19.85 11.05
CA LYS A 279 10.75 18.58 11.38
C LYS A 279 10.87 17.65 10.15
N LEU A 280 9.83 17.55 9.36
CA LEU A 280 9.83 16.75 8.13
C LEU A 280 10.84 17.29 7.12
N SER A 281 10.91 18.62 6.92
CA SER A 281 11.89 19.26 6.05
C SER A 281 13.32 18.91 6.46
N ASP A 282 13.63 18.93 7.75
CA ASP A 282 14.96 18.59 8.26
C ASP A 282 15.28 17.09 8.01
N ILE A 283 14.32 16.21 8.19
CA ILE A 283 14.47 14.78 7.86
C ILE A 283 14.78 14.61 6.36
N LEU A 284 14.06 15.28 5.48
CA LEU A 284 14.26 15.18 4.03
C LEU A 284 15.63 15.73 3.61
N LYS A 285 16.09 16.87 4.19
CA LYS A 285 17.44 17.41 3.97
C LYS A 285 18.52 16.45 4.42
N ASN A 286 18.41 15.92 5.65
CA ASN A 286 19.36 14.97 6.19
C ASN A 286 19.44 13.68 5.37
N TYR A 287 18.33 13.30 4.74
CA TYR A 287 18.29 12.15 3.84
C TYR A 287 18.85 12.46 2.45
N GLY A 288 18.89 13.73 2.05
CA GLY A 288 19.35 14.20 0.74
C GLY A 288 18.25 14.19 -0.34
N LEU A 289 17.00 14.41 0.04
CA LEU A 289 15.84 14.45 -0.87
C LEU A 289 15.45 15.89 -1.27
N ILE A 290 15.87 16.90 -0.52
CA ILE A 290 15.70 18.35 -0.80
C ILE A 290 16.93 19.12 -0.43
#